data_318895ae6cac658baa91c783992ef574
#
_entry.id   318895ae6cac658baa91c783992ef574
#
_cell.length_a   1.000
_cell.length_b   1.000
_cell.length_c   1.000
_cell.angle_alpha   90.00
_cell.angle_beta   90.00
_cell.angle_gamma   90.00
#
_symmetry.space_group_name_H-M   'P 1'
#
loop_
_entity.id
_entity.type
_entity.pdbx_description
1 polymer ?
#
loop_
_entity_poly.entity_id
_entity_poly.type
_entity_poly.pdbx_seq_one_letter_code
_entity_poly.pdbx_strand_id
1 'polypeptide(L)'
;MNTEQIRDRARQLIKQMFGTSAEFRPGQLEAIEQILMKSGRLLIVQKTGWGKSVVYFIMTKINRELGKGPTLIISPLLALMRNQIYNANKLGLRAATINSSNTKEWEQIQNGLKNNAYDLLLISPERLSSQNFLPEIVPAIGRIGAFVVDEVHCISDWG
;
A
#
# COMPACT_ATOMS: atom_id res chain seq x y z
N MET A 1 14.05 -2.55 14.37
CA MET A 1 14.90 -2.68 13.18
C MET A 1 15.62 -1.36 12.93
N ASN A 2 16.93 -1.39 12.75
CA ASN A 2 17.68 -0.18 12.43
C ASN A 2 17.72 0.04 10.91
N THR A 3 18.31 1.19 10.49
CA THR A 3 18.35 1.58 9.07
C THR A 3 19.02 0.53 8.18
N GLU A 4 20.12 -0.04 8.63
CA GLU A 4 20.85 -1.04 7.86
C GLU A 4 20.05 -2.32 7.68
N GLN A 5 19.38 -2.77 8.73
CA GLN A 5 18.50 -3.94 8.67
C GLN A 5 17.33 -3.71 7.71
N ILE A 6 16.76 -2.52 7.71
CA ILE A 6 15.69 -2.13 6.78
C ILE A 6 16.20 -2.20 5.34
N ARG A 7 17.38 -1.64 5.07
CA ARG A 7 17.98 -1.67 3.74
C ARG A 7 18.23 -3.09 3.24
N ASP A 8 18.81 -3.92 4.09
CA ASP A 8 19.11 -5.30 3.72
C ASP A 8 17.83 -6.08 3.45
N ARG A 9 16.81 -5.92 4.29
CA ARG A 9 15.52 -6.58 4.08
C ARG A 9 14.85 -6.09 2.80
N ALA A 10 14.88 -4.79 2.55
CA ALA A 10 14.32 -4.21 1.32
C ALA A 10 15.01 -4.76 0.06
N ARG A 11 16.33 -4.90 0.09
CA ARG A 11 17.08 -5.48 -1.03
C ARG A 11 16.71 -6.95 -1.27
N GLN A 12 16.50 -7.72 -0.22
CA GLN A 12 16.02 -9.09 -0.35
C GLN A 12 14.63 -9.13 -1.02
N LEU A 13 13.75 -8.24 -0.61
CA LEU A 13 12.38 -8.20 -1.11
C LEU A 13 12.30 -7.78 -2.58
N ILE A 14 13.10 -6.81 -3.02
CA ILE A 14 13.10 -6.43 -4.44
C ILE A 14 13.60 -7.57 -5.33
N LYS A 15 14.56 -8.32 -4.84
CA LYS A 15 15.04 -9.50 -5.56
C LYS A 15 13.97 -10.60 -5.62
N GLN A 16 13.18 -10.74 -4.57
CA GLN A 16 12.05 -11.67 -4.57
C GLN A 16 10.99 -11.28 -5.60
N MET A 17 10.77 -9.98 -5.81
CA MET A 17 9.80 -9.49 -6.79
C MET A 17 10.28 -9.62 -8.24
N PHE A 18 11.53 -9.28 -8.51
CA PHE A 18 12.03 -9.06 -9.87
C PHE A 18 13.27 -9.87 -10.24
N GLY A 19 13.76 -10.74 -9.36
CA GLY A 19 14.92 -11.59 -9.63
C GLY A 19 16.19 -11.12 -8.95
N THR A 20 17.21 -11.99 -8.98
CA THR A 20 18.44 -11.80 -8.21
C THR A 20 19.28 -10.59 -8.63
N SER A 21 19.10 -10.09 -9.86
CA SER A 21 19.79 -8.91 -10.37
C SER A 21 19.04 -7.60 -10.11
N ALA A 22 17.87 -7.65 -9.48
CA ALA A 22 17.06 -6.47 -9.25
C ALA A 22 17.71 -5.50 -8.29
N GLU A 23 17.67 -4.22 -8.63
CA GLU A 23 18.21 -3.13 -7.82
C GLU A 23 17.19 -1.99 -7.73
N PHE A 24 17.28 -1.21 -6.67
CA PHE A 24 16.43 -0.03 -6.52
C PHE A 24 16.87 1.09 -7.46
N ARG A 25 15.89 1.84 -7.95
CA ARG A 25 16.14 3.10 -8.64
C ARG A 25 16.49 4.18 -7.62
N PRO A 26 17.18 5.26 -8.05
CA PRO A 26 17.52 6.36 -7.14
C PRO A 26 16.28 6.89 -6.39
N GLY A 27 16.41 7.02 -5.08
CA GLY A 27 15.34 7.55 -4.23
C GLY A 27 14.37 6.52 -3.66
N GLN A 28 14.28 5.32 -4.23
CA GLN A 28 13.32 4.31 -3.76
C GLN A 28 13.67 3.78 -2.37
N LEU A 29 14.91 3.41 -2.15
CA LEU A 29 15.35 2.86 -0.87
C LEU A 29 15.25 3.90 0.24
N GLU A 30 15.63 5.14 -0.05
CA GLU A 30 15.52 6.25 0.87
C GLU A 30 14.06 6.53 1.25
N ALA A 31 13.14 6.43 0.29
CA ALA A 31 11.71 6.59 0.56
C ALA A 31 11.19 5.50 1.51
N ILE A 32 11.60 4.26 1.30
CA ILE A 32 11.22 3.15 2.18
C ILE A 32 11.72 3.42 3.61
N GLU A 33 12.96 3.83 3.76
CA GLU A 33 13.53 4.15 5.06
C GLU A 33 12.75 5.26 5.77
N GLN A 34 12.47 6.33 5.05
CA GLN A 34 11.78 7.47 5.63
C GLN A 34 10.38 7.10 6.13
N ILE A 35 9.65 6.30 5.36
CA ILE A 35 8.33 5.85 5.77
C ILE A 35 8.40 5.00 7.03
N LEU A 36 9.33 4.06 7.06
CA LEU A 36 9.46 3.12 8.17
C LEU A 36 9.99 3.77 9.44
N MET A 37 10.87 4.75 9.32
CA MET A 37 11.48 5.43 10.47
C MET A 37 10.62 6.54 11.05
N LYS A 38 9.71 7.12 10.26
CA LYS A 38 8.92 8.29 10.66
C LYS A 38 7.45 8.00 10.98
N SER A 39 7.14 6.81 11.43
CA SER A 39 5.77 6.42 11.85
C SER A 39 4.66 6.60 10.80
N GLY A 40 4.94 6.29 9.55
CA GLY A 40 3.89 5.80 8.67
C GLY A 40 3.05 6.80 7.89
N ARG A 41 3.37 8.08 7.87
CA ARG A 41 2.63 9.02 7.02
C ARG A 41 3.58 9.73 6.07
N LEU A 42 3.68 9.21 4.86
CA LEU A 42 4.44 9.87 3.81
C LEU A 42 3.55 10.00 2.57
N LEU A 43 3.53 11.20 2.03
CA LEU A 43 2.92 11.47 0.74
C LEU A 43 4.03 11.41 -0.30
N ILE A 44 3.94 10.45 -1.22
CA ILE A 44 4.92 10.33 -2.29
C ILE A 44 4.34 10.98 -3.55
N VAL A 45 4.98 12.08 -3.97
CA VAL A 45 4.60 12.81 -5.16
C VAL A 45 5.67 12.56 -6.22
N GLN A 46 5.47 11.54 -7.04
CA GLN A 46 6.39 11.19 -8.11
C GLN A 46 5.61 10.90 -9.39
N LYS A 47 6.26 11.10 -10.52
CA LYS A 47 5.66 10.79 -11.81
C LYS A 47 5.50 9.29 -11.99
N THR A 48 4.50 8.90 -12.78
CA THR A 48 4.31 7.52 -13.23
C THR A 48 5.62 7.02 -13.85
N GLY A 49 6.03 5.79 -13.52
CA GLY A 49 7.26 5.20 -14.02
C GLY A 49 8.45 5.26 -13.07
N TRP A 50 8.36 6.01 -11.94
CA TRP A 50 9.41 6.00 -10.93
C TRP A 50 9.45 4.70 -10.14
N GLY A 51 8.41 3.86 -10.23
CA GLY A 51 8.33 2.63 -9.47
C GLY A 51 7.78 2.83 -8.06
N LYS A 52 6.80 3.71 -7.89
CA LYS A 52 6.16 3.99 -6.60
C LYS A 52 5.58 2.75 -5.94
N SER A 53 4.97 1.88 -6.72
CA SER A 53 4.34 0.67 -6.18
C SER A 53 5.34 -0.27 -5.53
N VAL A 54 6.56 -0.34 -6.04
CA VAL A 54 7.63 -1.13 -5.42
C VAL A 54 7.90 -0.64 -4.00
N VAL A 55 8.00 0.68 -3.83
CA VAL A 55 8.20 1.31 -2.51
C VAL A 55 7.06 0.93 -1.57
N TYR A 56 5.82 1.04 -2.01
CA TYR A 56 4.64 0.77 -1.18
C TYR A 56 4.58 -0.69 -0.75
N PHE A 57 4.84 -1.61 -1.65
CA PHE A 57 4.74 -3.04 -1.35
C PHE A 57 5.85 -3.51 -0.42
N ILE A 58 7.08 -3.08 -0.68
CA ILE A 58 8.21 -3.45 0.18
C ILE A 58 8.04 -2.84 1.57
N MET A 59 7.66 -1.58 1.65
CA MET A 59 7.35 -0.92 2.92
C MET A 59 6.24 -1.66 3.68
N THR A 60 5.17 -2.04 2.99
CA THR A 60 4.07 -2.78 3.60
C THR A 60 4.55 -4.11 4.16
N LYS A 61 5.35 -4.85 3.40
CA LYS A 61 5.88 -6.14 3.84
C LYS A 61 6.70 -5.99 5.12
N ILE A 62 7.60 -5.01 5.15
CA ILE A 62 8.43 -4.77 6.33
C ILE A 62 7.57 -4.33 7.52
N ASN A 63 6.61 -3.44 7.32
CA ASN A 63 5.69 -3.03 8.38
C ASN A 63 4.93 -4.22 8.97
N ARG A 64 4.45 -5.12 8.12
CA ARG A 64 3.74 -6.31 8.60
C ARG A 64 4.66 -7.24 9.39
N GLU A 65 5.90 -7.39 8.95
CA GLU A 65 6.90 -8.17 9.69
C GLU A 65 7.22 -7.54 11.05
N LEU A 66 7.10 -6.23 11.16
CA LEU A 66 7.28 -5.49 12.43
C LEU A 66 6.03 -5.50 13.32
N GLY A 67 4.97 -6.18 12.90
CA GLY A 67 3.73 -6.24 13.66
C GLY A 67 2.81 -5.04 13.52
N LYS A 68 3.07 -4.17 12.54
CA LYS A 68 2.22 -3.01 12.27
C LYS A 68 1.00 -3.39 11.43
N GLY A 69 -0.01 -2.52 11.40
CA GLY A 69 -1.23 -2.76 10.65
C GLY A 69 -1.07 -2.67 9.13
N PRO A 70 -2.16 -2.92 8.39
CA PRO A 70 -2.12 -2.89 6.93
C PRO A 70 -1.89 -1.49 6.37
N THR A 71 -1.50 -1.44 5.10
CA THR A 71 -1.32 -0.20 4.35
C THR A 71 -2.57 0.11 3.52
N LEU A 72 -3.01 1.35 3.56
CA LEU A 72 -4.05 1.86 2.67
C LEU A 72 -3.40 2.65 1.54
N ILE A 73 -3.76 2.33 0.29
CA ILE A 73 -3.30 3.08 -0.88
C ILE A 73 -4.51 3.61 -1.64
N ILE A 74 -4.56 4.91 -1.81
CA ILE A 74 -5.58 5.58 -2.60
C ILE A 74 -5.03 5.77 -4.01
N SER A 75 -5.66 5.16 -5.00
CA SER A 75 -5.23 5.24 -6.39
C SER A 75 -6.43 5.37 -7.33
N PRO A 76 -6.41 6.30 -8.31
CA PRO A 76 -7.55 6.54 -9.18
C PRO A 76 -7.72 5.53 -10.31
N LEU A 77 -6.72 4.71 -10.61
CA LEU A 77 -6.72 3.89 -11.82
C LEU A 77 -6.96 2.41 -11.52
N LEU A 78 -8.17 1.93 -11.83
CA LEU A 78 -8.57 0.53 -11.63
C LEU A 78 -7.69 -0.47 -12.37
N ALA A 79 -7.28 -0.13 -13.61
CA ALA A 79 -6.42 -1.02 -14.38
C ALA A 79 -5.08 -1.26 -13.70
N LEU A 80 -4.51 -0.22 -13.08
CA LEU A 80 -3.26 -0.33 -12.36
C LEU A 80 -3.43 -1.14 -11.06
N MET A 81 -4.61 -1.13 -10.46
CA MET A 81 -4.88 -1.90 -9.25
C MET A 81 -4.68 -3.40 -9.47
N ARG A 82 -5.09 -3.93 -10.62
CA ARG A 82 -4.91 -5.35 -10.94
C ARG A 82 -3.42 -5.73 -11.02
N ASN A 83 -2.63 -4.90 -11.70
CA ASN A 83 -1.20 -5.12 -11.81
C ASN A 83 -0.52 -5.01 -10.44
N GLN A 84 -0.98 -4.08 -9.62
CA GLN A 84 -0.47 -3.88 -8.27
C GLN A 84 -0.74 -5.09 -7.39
N ILE A 85 -1.94 -5.68 -7.48
CA ILE A 85 -2.28 -6.91 -6.73
C ILE A 85 -1.35 -8.06 -7.15
N TYR A 86 -1.12 -8.22 -8.45
CA TYR A 86 -0.22 -9.25 -8.96
C TYR A 86 1.20 -9.10 -8.37
N ASN A 87 1.72 -7.88 -8.37
CA ASN A 87 3.05 -7.60 -7.81
C ASN A 87 3.09 -7.80 -6.28
N ALA A 88 2.04 -7.40 -5.58
CA ALA A 88 1.94 -7.62 -4.14
C ALA A 88 1.96 -9.11 -3.78
N ASN A 89 1.30 -9.93 -4.59
CA ASN A 89 1.27 -11.38 -4.36
C ASN A 89 2.66 -12.01 -4.46
N LYS A 90 3.56 -11.45 -5.24
CA LYS A 90 4.95 -11.93 -5.33
C LYS A 90 5.69 -11.81 -3.99
N LEU A 91 5.29 -10.88 -3.14
CA LEU A 91 5.84 -10.71 -1.81
C LEU A 91 5.03 -11.46 -0.73
N GLY A 92 4.02 -12.22 -1.14
CA GLY A 92 3.13 -12.88 -0.20
C GLY A 92 2.19 -11.92 0.51
N LEU A 93 1.98 -10.72 0.00
CA LEU A 93 1.03 -9.76 0.56
C LEU A 93 -0.39 -10.11 0.15
N ARG A 94 -1.29 -10.07 1.11
CA ARG A 94 -2.71 -10.29 0.89
C ARG A 94 -3.36 -8.95 0.61
N ALA A 95 -3.75 -8.71 -0.64
CA ALA A 95 -4.28 -7.43 -1.09
C ALA A 95 -5.77 -7.53 -1.41
N ALA A 96 -6.50 -6.46 -1.16
CA ALA A 96 -7.88 -6.31 -1.57
C ALA A 96 -8.06 -4.95 -2.25
N THR A 97 -8.99 -4.87 -3.20
CA THR A 97 -9.38 -3.63 -3.86
C THR A 97 -10.78 -3.22 -3.44
N ILE A 98 -10.97 -1.92 -3.25
CA ILE A 98 -12.27 -1.35 -2.93
C ILE A 98 -12.55 -0.22 -3.93
N ASN A 99 -13.56 -0.43 -4.76
CA ASN A 99 -13.93 0.54 -5.79
C ASN A 99 -15.44 0.46 -6.04
N SER A 100 -15.93 1.25 -6.99
CA SER A 100 -17.37 1.29 -7.29
C SER A 100 -17.89 0.01 -7.95
N SER A 101 -17.02 -0.81 -8.55
CA SER A 101 -17.43 -2.01 -9.27
C SER A 101 -17.54 -3.26 -8.39
N ASN A 102 -16.99 -3.24 -7.17
CA ASN A 102 -17.00 -4.41 -6.28
C ASN A 102 -17.74 -4.17 -4.95
N THR A 103 -18.79 -3.38 -4.99
CA THR A 103 -19.56 -3.04 -3.78
C THR A 103 -20.15 -4.27 -3.09
N LYS A 104 -20.43 -5.33 -3.83
CA LYS A 104 -20.99 -6.58 -3.28
C LYS A 104 -19.99 -7.33 -2.40
N GLU A 105 -18.70 -7.10 -2.61
CA GLU A 105 -17.63 -7.75 -1.85
C GLU A 105 -17.26 -7.00 -0.58
N TRP A 106 -17.83 -5.82 -0.38
CA TRP A 106 -17.45 -4.93 0.71
C TRP A 106 -17.59 -5.56 2.10
N GLU A 107 -18.71 -6.23 2.34
CA GLU A 107 -18.94 -6.88 3.63
C GLU A 107 -17.90 -7.98 3.91
N GLN A 108 -17.57 -8.76 2.90
CA GLN A 108 -16.55 -9.81 3.00
C GLN A 108 -15.18 -9.21 3.30
N ILE A 109 -14.85 -8.09 2.64
CA ILE A 109 -13.59 -7.37 2.86
C ILE A 109 -13.54 -6.81 4.28
N GLN A 110 -14.63 -6.22 4.77
CA GLN A 110 -14.69 -5.71 6.15
C GLN A 110 -14.44 -6.83 7.17
N ASN A 111 -15.05 -7.98 6.98
CA ASN A 111 -14.84 -9.12 7.87
C ASN A 111 -13.39 -9.60 7.82
N GLY A 112 -12.80 -9.65 6.64
CA GLY A 112 -11.40 -10.01 6.49
C GLY A 112 -10.47 -9.03 7.21
N LEU A 113 -10.77 -7.74 7.16
CA LEU A 113 -9.97 -6.72 7.86
C LEU A 113 -10.04 -6.89 9.38
N LYS A 114 -11.22 -7.17 9.93
CA LYS A 114 -11.38 -7.43 11.35
C LYS A 114 -10.56 -8.64 11.80
N ASN A 115 -10.39 -9.62 10.94
CA ASN A 115 -9.66 -10.85 11.21
C ASN A 115 -8.18 -10.76 10.78
N ASN A 116 -7.70 -9.57 10.45
CA ASN A 116 -6.32 -9.33 10.02
C ASN A 116 -5.93 -10.15 8.78
N ALA A 117 -6.89 -10.35 7.87
CA ALA A 117 -6.70 -11.17 6.68
C ALA A 117 -6.01 -10.44 5.52
N TYR A 118 -5.89 -9.12 5.58
CA TYR A 118 -5.32 -8.31 4.51
C TYR A 118 -4.13 -7.50 4.99
N ASP A 119 -3.13 -7.37 4.13
CA ASP A 119 -1.93 -6.57 4.38
C ASP A 119 -1.99 -5.23 3.66
N LEU A 120 -2.77 -5.15 2.59
CA LEU A 120 -2.80 -4.02 1.68
C LEU A 120 -4.20 -3.80 1.15
N LEU A 121 -4.67 -2.55 1.19
CA LEU A 121 -5.94 -2.15 0.60
C LEU A 121 -5.70 -1.09 -0.46
N LEU A 122 -6.19 -1.36 -1.67
CA LEU A 122 -6.18 -0.42 -2.79
C LEU A 122 -7.58 0.16 -2.92
N ILE A 123 -7.72 1.46 -2.69
CA ILE A 123 -9.01 2.14 -2.61
C ILE A 123 -9.09 3.20 -3.70
N SER A 124 -10.18 3.19 -4.45
CA SER A 124 -10.44 4.24 -5.43
C SER A 124 -10.88 5.53 -4.73
N PRO A 125 -10.52 6.71 -5.29
CA PRO A 125 -10.88 8.00 -4.67
C PRO A 125 -12.38 8.21 -4.52
N GLU A 126 -13.19 7.73 -5.45
CA GLU A 126 -14.65 7.89 -5.39
C GLU A 126 -15.25 7.17 -4.20
N ARG A 127 -14.62 6.11 -3.69
CA ARG A 127 -15.09 5.44 -2.46
C ARG A 127 -14.80 6.26 -1.21
N LEU A 128 -13.74 7.06 -1.22
CA LEU A 128 -13.45 7.94 -0.08
C LEU A 128 -14.51 9.02 0.10
N SER A 129 -15.05 9.53 -1.00
CA SER A 129 -16.08 10.55 -0.96
C SER A 129 -17.48 9.99 -0.72
N SER A 130 -17.66 8.66 -0.78
CA SER A 130 -18.96 8.06 -0.45
C SER A 130 -19.23 8.18 1.05
N GLN A 131 -20.49 8.45 1.39
CA GLN A 131 -20.88 8.59 2.79
C GLN A 131 -20.61 7.29 3.54
N ASN A 132 -20.14 7.41 4.77
CA ASN A 132 -19.91 6.30 5.71
C ASN A 132 -18.73 5.38 5.38
N PHE A 133 -18.00 5.60 4.29
CA PHE A 133 -16.90 4.70 3.96
C PHE A 133 -15.76 4.77 4.98
N LEU A 134 -15.23 5.97 5.24
CA LEU A 134 -14.15 6.13 6.22
C LEU A 134 -14.56 5.73 7.64
N PRO A 135 -15.74 6.15 8.15
CA PRO A 135 -16.19 5.70 9.47
C PRO A 135 -16.34 4.19 9.59
N GLU A 136 -16.66 3.49 8.51
CA GLU A 136 -16.80 2.03 8.52
C GLU A 136 -15.47 1.31 8.44
N ILE A 137 -14.55 1.81 7.59
CA ILE A 137 -13.30 1.10 7.33
C ILE A 137 -12.27 1.27 8.44
N VAL A 138 -12.16 2.47 9.01
CA VAL A 138 -11.12 2.76 10.00
C VAL A 138 -11.26 1.88 11.25
N PRO A 139 -12.46 1.71 11.85
CA PRO A 139 -12.61 0.77 12.96
C PRO A 139 -12.35 -0.69 12.57
N ALA A 140 -12.68 -1.07 11.33
CA ALA A 140 -12.50 -2.44 10.86
C ALA A 140 -11.02 -2.81 10.68
N ILE A 141 -10.19 -1.84 10.31
CA ILE A 141 -8.75 -2.05 10.16
C ILE A 141 -8.05 -2.00 11.52
N GLY A 142 -8.66 -1.28 12.47
CA GLY A 142 -8.03 -1.03 13.75
C GLY A 142 -6.85 -0.07 13.59
N ARG A 143 -5.61 -0.58 13.70
CA ARG A 143 -4.42 0.25 13.61
C ARG A 143 -3.80 0.16 12.22
N ILE A 144 -3.86 1.27 11.47
CA ILE A 144 -3.26 1.36 10.14
C ILE A 144 -1.75 1.53 10.28
N GLY A 145 -0.98 0.73 9.52
CA GLY A 145 0.47 0.82 9.50
C GLY A 145 1.00 1.97 8.64
N ALA A 146 0.34 2.25 7.51
CA ALA A 146 0.72 3.35 6.63
C ALA A 146 -0.47 3.78 5.76
N PHE A 147 -0.47 5.03 5.35
CA PHE A 147 -1.47 5.60 4.45
C PHE A 147 -0.74 6.27 3.28
N VAL A 148 -1.10 5.88 2.06
CA VAL A 148 -0.45 6.36 0.84
C VAL A 148 -1.50 6.93 -0.10
N VAL A 149 -1.23 8.10 -0.66
CA VAL A 149 -2.05 8.69 -1.74
C VAL A 149 -1.20 8.70 -3.00
N ASP A 150 -1.58 7.88 -3.97
CA ASP A 150 -0.93 7.83 -5.27
C ASP A 150 -1.62 8.79 -6.23
N GLU A 151 -0.89 9.31 -7.21
CA GLU A 151 -1.43 10.27 -8.19
C GLU A 151 -2.01 11.53 -7.50
N VAL A 152 -1.18 12.21 -6.71
CA VAL A 152 -1.59 13.36 -5.87
C VAL A 152 -2.25 14.49 -6.67
N HIS A 153 -1.89 14.63 -7.94
CA HIS A 153 -2.48 15.66 -8.82
C HIS A 153 -4.00 15.51 -8.99
N CYS A 154 -4.55 14.34 -8.67
CA CYS A 154 -5.99 14.10 -8.72
C CYS A 154 -6.73 14.59 -7.47
N ILE A 155 -6.04 15.01 -6.42
CA ILE A 155 -6.65 15.40 -5.15
C ILE A 155 -7.59 16.60 -5.33
N SER A 156 -7.23 17.56 -6.17
CA SER A 156 -8.07 18.73 -6.43
C SER A 156 -9.42 18.35 -7.03
N ASP A 157 -9.48 17.21 -7.74
CA ASP A 157 -10.70 16.74 -8.38
C ASP A 157 -11.58 15.92 -7.40
N TRP A 158 -11.03 15.53 -6.27
CA TRP A 158 -11.74 14.71 -5.28
C TRP A 158 -12.55 15.55 -4.29
N GLY A 159 -12.21 16.79 -4.21
CA GLY A 159 -12.74 17.72 -3.24
C GLY A 159 -14.17 18.07 -3.36
#